data_093bfb0e12c3c6addd363a22f31bd38c
#
_entry.id   093bfb0e12c3c6addd363a22f31bd38c
#
_cell.length_a   1.000
_cell.length_b   1.000
_cell.length_c   1.000
_cell.angle_alpha   90.00
_cell.angle_beta   90.00
_cell.angle_gamma   90.00
#
_symmetry.space_group_name_H-M   'P 1'
#
loop_
_entity.id
_entity.type
_entity.pdbx_description
1 polymer ?
#
loop_
_entity_poly.entity_id
_entity_poly.type
_entity_poly.pdbx_seq_one_letter_code
_entity_poly.pdbx_strand_id
1 'polypeptide(L)'
;MIRRLFAPLIFCVHLPLQVANLAFWGALIILLGLVRFLLPIPVLQRALAPVMNGFMLCFGSCSVLLIRLFNPVTITRNIHGPLNKQSWYLIVANHLSYLDIILLIEFATFRIPAPKFFLKQ
;
A
#
# COMPACT_ATOMS: atom_id res chain seq x y z
N MET A 1 13.39 -17.35 -22.68
CA MET A 1 12.98 -16.88 -24.03
C MET A 1 11.45 -16.76 -24.15
N ILE A 2 10.68 -17.77 -23.84
CA ILE A 2 9.20 -17.82 -23.93
C ILE A 2 8.52 -16.66 -23.17
N ARG A 3 8.95 -16.32 -21.97
CA ARG A 3 8.34 -15.28 -21.13
C ARG A 3 8.44 -13.86 -21.72
N ARG A 4 9.47 -13.57 -22.52
CA ARG A 4 9.60 -12.26 -23.23
C ARG A 4 8.55 -12.10 -24.32
N LEU A 5 8.14 -13.19 -24.96
CA LEU A 5 7.08 -13.18 -25.99
C LEU A 5 5.70 -12.87 -25.37
N PHE A 6 5.45 -13.33 -24.14
CA PHE A 6 4.19 -13.09 -23.43
C PHE A 6 4.20 -11.82 -22.55
N ALA A 7 5.32 -11.09 -22.46
CA ALA A 7 5.41 -9.88 -21.63
C ALA A 7 4.34 -8.83 -21.93
N PRO A 8 4.02 -8.50 -23.21
CA PRO A 8 2.96 -7.55 -23.50
C PRO A 8 1.57 -8.05 -23.06
N LEU A 9 1.28 -9.34 -23.20
CA LEU A 9 0.03 -9.92 -22.75
C LEU A 9 -0.10 -9.87 -21.21
N ILE A 10 0.99 -10.23 -20.52
CA ILE A 10 1.06 -10.13 -19.05
C ILE A 10 0.84 -8.68 -18.61
N PHE A 11 1.45 -7.72 -19.29
CA PHE A 11 1.27 -6.30 -19.00
C PHE A 11 -0.19 -5.85 -19.22
N CYS A 12 -0.81 -6.24 -20.33
CA CYS A 12 -2.20 -5.92 -20.64
C CYS A 12 -3.20 -6.46 -19.61
N VAL A 13 -2.86 -7.53 -18.89
CA VAL A 13 -3.71 -8.05 -17.80
C VAL A 13 -3.34 -7.44 -16.45
N HIS A 14 -2.04 -7.33 -16.16
CA HIS A 14 -1.54 -6.84 -14.88
C HIS A 14 -1.89 -5.36 -14.64
N LEU A 15 -1.73 -4.50 -15.68
CA LEU A 15 -1.98 -3.07 -15.54
C LEU A 15 -3.45 -2.75 -15.19
N PRO A 16 -4.47 -3.28 -15.89
CA PRO A 16 -5.87 -3.08 -15.50
C PRO A 16 -6.19 -3.58 -14.10
N LEU A 17 -5.62 -4.72 -13.67
CA LEU A 17 -5.82 -5.22 -12.32
C LEU A 17 -5.20 -4.31 -11.26
N GLN A 18 -4.03 -3.72 -11.51
CA GLN A 18 -3.43 -2.73 -10.62
C GLN A 18 -4.26 -1.44 -10.56
N VAL A 19 -4.77 -0.98 -11.70
CA VAL A 19 -5.65 0.20 -11.76
C VAL A 19 -6.96 -0.08 -11.02
N ALA A 20 -7.56 -1.25 -11.19
CA ALA A 20 -8.77 -1.65 -10.49
C ALA A 20 -8.55 -1.74 -8.97
N ASN A 21 -7.41 -2.32 -8.54
CA ASN A 21 -7.01 -2.37 -7.14
C ASN A 21 -6.86 -0.95 -6.54
N LEU A 22 -6.17 -0.05 -7.24
CA LEU A 22 -6.02 1.34 -6.83
C LEU A 22 -7.38 2.06 -6.77
N ALA A 23 -8.21 1.92 -7.80
CA ALA A 23 -9.54 2.54 -7.87
C ALA A 23 -10.45 2.06 -6.75
N PHE A 24 -10.48 0.75 -6.48
CA PHE A 24 -11.31 0.16 -5.43
C PHE A 24 -10.94 0.67 -4.04
N TRP A 25 -9.69 0.49 -3.63
CA TRP A 25 -9.25 0.92 -2.29
C TRP A 25 -9.20 2.43 -2.16
N GLY A 26 -8.81 3.14 -3.22
CA GLY A 26 -8.79 4.59 -3.28
C GLY A 26 -10.20 5.19 -3.12
N ALA A 27 -11.20 4.64 -3.81
CA ALA A 27 -12.59 5.07 -3.68
C ALA A 27 -13.10 4.90 -2.25
N LEU A 28 -12.82 3.77 -1.60
CA LEU A 28 -13.20 3.54 -0.21
C LEU A 28 -12.55 4.54 0.75
N ILE A 29 -11.27 4.83 0.57
CA ILE A 29 -10.54 5.81 1.39
C ILE A 29 -11.09 7.22 1.17
N ILE A 30 -11.36 7.61 -0.08
CA ILE A 30 -11.93 8.92 -0.42
C ILE A 30 -13.33 9.05 0.16
N LEU A 31 -14.17 8.02 0.04
CA LEU A 31 -15.53 8.02 0.59
C LEU A 31 -15.51 8.23 2.12
N LEU A 32 -14.67 7.48 2.84
CA LEU A 32 -14.52 7.66 4.28
C LEU A 32 -13.88 9.00 4.64
N GLY A 33 -12.96 9.49 3.82
CA GLY A 33 -12.38 10.82 3.96
C GLY A 33 -13.41 11.93 3.82
N LEU A 34 -14.35 11.79 2.86
CA LEU A 34 -15.45 12.71 2.66
C LEU A 34 -16.42 12.67 3.86
N VAL A 35 -16.76 11.48 4.36
CA VAL A 35 -17.56 11.34 5.58
C VAL A 35 -16.92 12.06 6.77
N ARG A 36 -15.61 11.90 6.97
CA ARG A 36 -14.86 12.60 8.02
C ARG A 36 -14.81 14.11 7.84
N PHE A 37 -14.80 14.57 6.60
CA PHE A 37 -14.81 16.00 6.28
C PHE A 37 -16.19 16.64 6.54
N LEU A 38 -17.26 15.97 6.10
CA LEU A 38 -18.62 16.46 6.24
C LEU A 38 -19.15 16.33 7.69
N LEU A 39 -18.68 15.33 8.43
CA LEU A 39 -19.08 15.06 9.80
C LEU A 39 -17.86 15.15 10.74
N PRO A 40 -17.48 16.37 11.17
CA PRO A 40 -16.30 16.57 12.01
C PRO A 40 -16.54 16.18 13.48
N ILE A 41 -17.10 14.99 13.71
CA ILE A 41 -17.40 14.45 15.03
C ILE A 41 -16.15 13.71 15.53
N PRO A 42 -15.53 14.11 16.68
CA PRO A 42 -14.27 13.53 17.14
C PRO A 42 -14.30 12.02 17.34
N VAL A 43 -15.41 11.47 17.81
CA VAL A 43 -15.59 10.03 18.01
C VAL A 43 -15.56 9.29 16.67
N LEU A 44 -16.29 9.81 15.67
CA LEU A 44 -16.33 9.24 14.33
C LEU A 44 -14.95 9.30 13.65
N GLN A 45 -14.25 10.43 13.78
CA GLN A 45 -12.90 10.60 13.22
C GLN A 45 -11.91 9.60 13.80
N ARG A 46 -11.97 9.35 15.12
CA ARG A 46 -11.12 8.34 15.78
C ARG A 46 -11.46 6.92 15.34
N ALA A 47 -12.75 6.60 15.15
CA ALA A 47 -13.20 5.29 14.73
C ALA A 47 -12.84 4.99 13.26
N LEU A 48 -12.93 5.97 12.35
CA LEU A 48 -12.66 5.79 10.94
C LEU A 48 -11.15 5.74 10.60
N ALA A 49 -10.29 6.36 11.42
CA ALA A 49 -8.86 6.40 11.16
C ALA A 49 -8.22 4.99 11.03
N PRO A 50 -8.45 4.04 11.94
CA PRO A 50 -7.89 2.68 11.79
C PRO A 50 -8.46 1.93 10.58
N VAL A 51 -9.73 2.17 10.22
CA VAL A 51 -10.36 1.56 9.03
C VAL A 51 -9.68 2.05 7.76
N MET A 52 -9.48 3.36 7.61
CA MET A 52 -8.77 3.95 6.46
C MET A 52 -7.32 3.45 6.36
N ASN A 53 -6.63 3.35 7.50
CA ASN A 53 -5.29 2.76 7.55
C ASN A 53 -5.32 1.27 7.11
N GLY A 54 -6.32 0.52 7.52
CA GLY A 54 -6.53 -0.86 7.08
C GLY A 54 -6.71 -0.96 5.56
N PHE A 55 -7.51 -0.10 4.95
CA PHE A 55 -7.69 -0.06 3.49
C PHE A 55 -6.39 0.28 2.75
N MET A 56 -5.58 1.20 3.27
CA MET A 56 -4.26 1.49 2.73
C MET A 56 -3.34 0.26 2.79
N LEU A 57 -3.33 -0.46 3.89
CA LEU A 57 -2.53 -1.68 4.03
C LEU A 57 -3.01 -2.80 3.10
N CYS A 58 -4.32 -2.95 2.93
CA CYS A 58 -4.91 -3.87 1.96
C CYS A 58 -4.51 -3.52 0.52
N PHE A 59 -4.58 -2.24 0.15
CA PHE A 59 -4.11 -1.76 -1.15
C PHE A 59 -2.65 -2.18 -1.42
N GLY A 60 -1.75 -1.91 -0.49
CA GLY A 60 -0.33 -2.27 -0.63
C GLY A 60 -0.11 -3.77 -0.73
N SER A 61 -0.79 -4.55 0.11
CA SER A 61 -0.68 -6.01 0.12
C SER A 61 -1.22 -6.64 -1.17
N CYS A 62 -2.38 -6.19 -1.66
CA CYS A 62 -2.96 -6.64 -2.93
C CYS A 62 -2.05 -6.24 -4.11
N SER A 63 -1.51 -5.03 -4.11
CA SER A 63 -0.58 -4.57 -5.15
C SER A 63 0.67 -5.45 -5.22
N VAL A 64 1.29 -5.77 -4.09
CA VAL A 64 2.46 -6.65 -4.04
C VAL A 64 2.10 -8.08 -4.45
N LEU A 65 0.92 -8.57 -4.07
CA LEU A 65 0.45 -9.88 -4.52
C LEU A 65 0.32 -9.93 -6.04
N LEU A 66 -0.32 -8.94 -6.66
CA LEU A 66 -0.44 -8.83 -8.12
C LEU A 66 0.95 -8.77 -8.79
N ILE A 67 1.89 -7.98 -8.23
CA ILE A 67 3.25 -7.92 -8.75
C ILE A 67 3.90 -9.31 -8.73
N ARG A 68 3.78 -10.06 -7.65
CA ARG A 68 4.36 -11.40 -7.52
C ARG A 68 3.72 -12.43 -8.44
N LEU A 69 2.41 -12.33 -8.68
CA LEU A 69 1.69 -13.24 -9.56
C LEU A 69 2.11 -13.07 -11.03
N PHE A 70 2.26 -11.83 -11.46
CA PHE A 70 2.54 -11.52 -12.86
C PHE A 70 4.03 -11.34 -13.18
N ASN A 71 4.86 -11.06 -12.18
CA ASN A 71 6.29 -10.81 -12.37
C ASN A 71 7.13 -11.73 -11.46
N PRO A 72 8.27 -12.26 -11.96
CA PRO A 72 9.19 -13.08 -11.18
C PRO A 72 10.06 -12.20 -10.28
N VAL A 73 9.43 -11.41 -9.41
CA VAL A 73 10.14 -10.53 -8.47
C VAL A 73 10.30 -11.24 -7.14
N THR A 74 11.53 -11.39 -6.69
CA THR A 74 11.85 -11.84 -5.34
C THR A 74 12.06 -10.62 -4.45
N ILE A 75 11.22 -10.48 -3.43
CA ILE A 75 11.35 -9.42 -2.43
C ILE A 75 12.05 -10.01 -1.23
N THR A 76 13.32 -9.66 -1.03
CA THR A 76 14.10 -10.06 0.13
C THR A 76 14.02 -8.97 1.20
N ARG A 77 13.75 -9.38 2.45
CA ARG A 77 13.66 -8.48 3.59
C ARG A 77 14.67 -8.92 4.63
N ASN A 78 15.66 -8.08 4.88
CA ASN A 78 16.63 -8.27 5.96
C ASN A 78 16.20 -7.37 7.14
N ILE A 79 15.60 -7.96 8.14
CA ILE A 79 15.10 -7.24 9.33
C ILE A 79 16.05 -7.51 10.47
N HIS A 80 16.66 -6.44 11.00
CA HIS A 80 17.53 -6.49 12.15
C HIS A 80 16.81 -5.92 13.38
N GLY A 81 16.40 -6.80 14.27
CA GLY A 81 15.70 -6.45 15.51
C GLY A 81 14.18 -6.63 15.48
N PRO A 82 13.54 -6.62 16.65
CA PRO A 82 12.10 -6.81 16.77
C PRO A 82 11.33 -5.57 16.29
N LEU A 83 10.26 -5.80 15.55
CA LEU A 83 9.31 -4.77 15.15
C LEU A 83 8.02 -4.91 15.97
N ASN A 84 7.44 -3.77 16.35
CA ASN A 84 6.22 -3.72 17.16
C ASN A 84 5.23 -2.70 16.59
N LYS A 85 3.97 -3.09 16.44
CA LYS A 85 2.88 -2.23 15.97
C LYS A 85 2.55 -1.04 16.89
N GLN A 86 2.92 -1.14 18.16
CA GLN A 86 2.64 -0.10 19.16
C GLN A 86 3.80 0.90 19.31
N SER A 87 4.90 0.67 18.60
CA SER A 87 6.09 1.53 18.64
C SER A 87 6.05 2.60 17.55
N TRP A 88 6.81 3.67 17.76
CA TRP A 88 7.03 4.72 16.78
C TRP A 88 8.26 4.41 15.94
N TYR A 89 8.17 4.64 14.63
CA TYR A 89 9.27 4.43 13.69
C TYR A 89 9.41 5.65 12.78
N LEU A 90 10.63 6.11 12.60
CA LEU A 90 11.00 7.00 11.52
C LEU A 90 11.62 6.16 10.40
N ILE A 91 10.95 6.11 9.25
CA ILE A 91 11.44 5.37 8.10
C ILE A 91 12.11 6.34 7.15
N VAL A 92 13.39 6.12 6.90
CA VAL A 92 14.15 6.85 5.88
C VAL A 92 14.48 5.87 4.78
N ALA A 93 14.05 6.15 3.57
CA ALA A 93 14.25 5.29 2.42
C ALA A 93 14.70 6.10 1.20
N ASN A 94 15.58 5.53 0.39
CA ASN A 94 15.83 6.03 -0.95
C ASN A 94 14.59 5.81 -1.81
N HIS A 95 13.98 6.90 -2.24
CA HIS A 95 12.80 6.83 -3.08
C HIS A 95 13.21 6.91 -4.55
N LEU A 96 13.28 5.76 -5.20
CA LEU A 96 13.68 5.63 -6.60
C LEU A 96 12.47 5.44 -7.54
N SER A 97 11.34 4.93 -7.01
CA SER A 97 10.15 4.64 -7.81
C SER A 97 8.87 4.62 -6.96
N TYR A 98 7.71 4.75 -7.60
CA TYR A 98 6.41 4.57 -6.94
C TYR A 98 6.23 3.17 -6.33
N LEU A 99 6.97 2.18 -6.82
CA LEU A 99 6.97 0.83 -6.26
C LEU A 99 7.45 0.81 -4.81
N ASP A 100 8.36 1.69 -4.43
CA ASP A 100 8.93 1.76 -3.08
C ASP A 100 7.84 2.09 -2.05
N ILE A 101 6.89 2.97 -2.41
CA ILE A 101 5.74 3.33 -1.56
C ILE A 101 4.87 2.09 -1.31
N ILE A 102 4.56 1.33 -2.36
CA ILE A 102 3.74 0.11 -2.28
C ILE A 102 4.44 -0.93 -1.40
N LEU A 103 5.75 -1.12 -1.58
CA LEU A 103 6.55 -2.05 -0.79
C LEU A 103 6.65 -1.63 0.69
N LEU A 104 6.75 -0.33 0.99
CA LEU A 104 6.75 0.18 2.36
C LEU A 104 5.39 -0.02 3.03
N ILE A 105 4.29 0.21 2.32
CA ILE A 105 2.94 -0.04 2.83
C ILE A 105 2.77 -1.54 3.14
N GLU A 106 3.14 -2.42 2.22
CA GLU A 106 3.07 -3.88 2.43
C GLU A 106 3.99 -4.33 3.57
N PHE A 107 5.20 -3.77 3.65
CA PHE A 107 6.14 -4.07 4.74
C PHE A 107 5.54 -3.72 6.11
N ALA A 108 4.83 -2.59 6.21
CA ALA A 108 4.18 -2.17 7.44
C ALA A 108 3.05 -3.10 7.88
N THR A 109 2.43 -3.80 6.92
CA THR A 109 1.29 -4.69 7.19
C THR A 109 1.67 -5.75 8.23
N PHE A 110 0.97 -5.75 9.35
CA PHE A 110 1.17 -6.63 10.52
C PHE A 110 2.49 -6.46 11.29
N ARG A 111 3.41 -5.55 10.93
CA ARG A 111 4.73 -5.40 11.58
C ARG A 111 4.89 -4.10 12.35
N ILE A 112 4.51 -2.99 11.75
CA ILE A 112 4.64 -1.65 12.32
C ILE A 112 3.33 -0.87 12.14
N PRO A 113 3.15 0.30 12.77
CA PRO A 113 2.01 1.17 12.49
C PRO A 113 1.93 1.55 11.02
N ALA A 114 0.72 1.86 10.54
CA ALA A 114 0.51 2.30 9.17
C ALA A 114 1.37 3.54 8.85
N PRO A 115 2.20 3.51 7.79
CA PRO A 115 3.12 4.59 7.49
C PRO A 115 2.38 5.85 7.07
N LYS A 116 2.92 7.00 7.47
CA LYS A 116 2.50 8.32 6.98
C LYS A 116 3.65 8.90 6.17
N PHE A 117 3.35 9.36 4.97
CA PHE A 117 4.35 9.91 4.06
C PHE A 117 4.38 11.43 4.18
N PHE A 118 5.59 11.98 4.31
CA PHE A 118 5.82 13.40 4.20
C PHE A 118 6.13 13.73 2.74
N LEU A 119 5.34 14.59 2.14
CA LEU A 119 5.58 15.08 0.77
C LEU A 119 6.25 16.45 0.87
N LYS A 120 7.28 16.67 0.03
CA LYS A 120 7.86 17.99 -0.14
C LYS A 120 6.83 18.85 -0.90
N GLN A 121 6.45 19.96 -0.30
CA GLN A 121 5.69 21.01 -0.99
C GLN A 121 6.57 21.80 -1.94
#